data_91f85a6c59fd54de4fe2a2398f8ec87a
#
_entry.id   91f85a6c59fd54de4fe2a2398f8ec87a
#
_cell.length_a   1.000
_cell.length_b   1.000
_cell.length_c   1.000
_cell.angle_alpha   90.00
_cell.angle_beta   90.00
_cell.angle_gamma   90.00
#
_symmetry.space_group_name_H-M   'P 1'
#
loop_
_entity.id
_entity.type
_entity.pdbx_description
1 polymer ?
#
loop_
_entity_poly.entity_id
_entity_poly.type
_entity_poly.pdbx_seq_one_letter_code
_entity_poly.pdbx_strand_id
1 'polypeptide(L)' 'KLTAFLALNQANVEQDLARGRGEYVTALGALLGLPDDQQAAFHSKAQANFEALTTSDQDTQVQQVRALAH' A
#
# COMPACT_ATOMS: atom_id res chain seq x y z
N LYS A 1 5.07 -8.39 -9.76
CA LYS A 1 3.80 -8.67 -9.08
C LYS A 1 3.25 -7.45 -8.36
N LEU A 2 4.11 -6.72 -7.66
CA LEU A 2 3.67 -5.51 -6.94
C LEU A 2 3.10 -4.47 -7.90
N THR A 3 3.80 -4.19 -8.99
CA THR A 3 3.34 -3.23 -9.98
C THR A 3 2.02 -3.65 -10.60
N ALA A 4 1.91 -4.93 -10.98
CA ALA A 4 0.67 -5.46 -11.56
C ALA A 4 -0.48 -5.41 -10.56
N PHE A 5 -0.22 -5.74 -9.30
CA PHE A 5 -1.24 -5.69 -8.26
C PHE A 5 -1.79 -4.28 -8.10
N LEU A 6 -0.90 -3.29 -8.02
CA LEU A 6 -1.31 -1.90 -7.87
C LEU A 6 -2.09 -1.40 -9.09
N ALA A 7 -1.64 -1.77 -10.29
CA ALA A 7 -2.32 -1.36 -11.52
C ALA A 7 -3.72 -1.93 -11.62
N LEU A 8 -3.89 -3.23 -11.31
CA LEU A 8 -5.15 -3.92 -11.47
C LEU A 8 -6.15 -3.61 -10.35
N ASN A 9 -5.65 -3.23 -9.18
CA ASN A 9 -6.51 -3.05 -8.00
C ASN A 9 -6.43 -1.64 -7.43
N GLN A 10 -6.09 -0.66 -8.25
CA GLN A 10 -5.83 0.71 -7.79
C GLN A 10 -6.98 1.29 -6.97
N ALA A 11 -8.21 1.20 -7.47
CA ALA A 11 -9.35 1.77 -6.77
C ALA A 11 -9.59 1.10 -5.42
N ASN A 12 -9.44 -0.22 -5.37
CA ASN A 12 -9.62 -0.98 -4.13
C ASN A 12 -8.51 -0.70 -3.13
N VAL A 13 -7.27 -0.59 -3.61
CA VAL A 13 -6.15 -0.23 -2.76
C VAL A 13 -6.35 1.17 -2.17
N GLU A 14 -6.80 2.12 -2.99
CA GLU A 14 -7.05 3.49 -2.51
C GLU A 14 -8.12 3.52 -1.44
N GLN A 15 -9.19 2.75 -1.60
CA GLN A 15 -10.23 2.68 -0.58
C GLN A 15 -9.67 2.15 0.75
N ASP A 16 -8.86 1.10 0.67
CA ASP A 16 -8.27 0.51 1.87
C ASP A 16 -7.26 1.43 2.53
N LEU A 17 -6.48 2.15 1.73
CA LEU A 17 -5.53 3.13 2.25
C LEU A 17 -6.26 4.24 3.00
N ALA A 18 -7.39 4.70 2.47
CA ALA A 18 -8.17 5.75 3.13
C ALA A 18 -8.71 5.27 4.48
N ARG A 19 -9.08 3.99 4.57
CA ARG A 19 -9.56 3.39 5.82
C ARG A 19 -8.43 3.02 6.77
N GLY A 20 -7.22 2.86 6.24
CA GLY A 20 -6.07 2.36 7.01
C GLY A 20 -6.13 0.87 7.26
N ARG A 21 -6.96 0.14 6.52
CA ARG A 21 -7.09 -1.32 6.66
C ARG A 21 -7.87 -1.90 5.50
N GLY A 22 -7.83 -3.22 5.34
CA GLY A 22 -8.62 -3.94 4.36
C GLY A 22 -7.81 -5.05 3.69
N GLU A 23 -8.48 -5.85 2.89
CA GLU A 23 -7.86 -6.99 2.22
C GLU A 23 -6.79 -6.57 1.23
N TYR A 24 -7.01 -5.48 0.51
CA TYR A 24 -6.08 -5.04 -0.51
C TYR A 24 -4.80 -4.46 0.08
N VAL A 25 -4.89 -3.68 1.13
CA VAL A 25 -3.70 -3.15 1.78
C VAL A 25 -2.96 -4.26 2.53
N THR A 26 -3.67 -5.26 3.05
CA THR A 26 -3.05 -6.44 3.66
C THR A 26 -2.31 -7.27 2.60
N ALA A 27 -2.93 -7.48 1.44
CA ALA A 27 -2.28 -8.19 0.33
C ALA A 27 -1.06 -7.42 -0.16
N LEU A 28 -1.13 -6.10 -0.20
CA LEU A 28 0.00 -5.26 -0.57
C LEU A 28 1.16 -5.46 0.39
N GLY A 29 0.90 -5.45 1.70
CA GLY A 29 1.93 -5.72 2.70
C GLY A 29 2.54 -7.10 2.56
N ALA A 30 1.73 -8.11 2.23
CA ALA A 30 2.22 -9.46 2.00
C ALA A 30 3.14 -9.53 0.78
N LEU A 31 2.80 -8.83 -0.29
CA LEU A 31 3.66 -8.75 -1.49
C LEU A 31 4.99 -8.06 -1.18
N LEU A 32 5.00 -7.17 -0.21
CA LEU A 32 6.22 -6.49 0.25
C LEU A 32 7.03 -7.34 1.21
N GLY A 33 6.54 -8.52 1.58
CA GLY A 33 7.23 -9.42 2.48
C GLY A 33 7.08 -9.10 3.95
N LEU A 34 6.06 -8.33 4.32
CA LEU A 34 5.86 -7.95 5.72
C LEU A 34 5.20 -9.07 6.50
N PRO A 35 5.75 -9.44 7.67
CA PRO A 35 5.08 -10.38 8.56
C PRO A 35 3.84 -9.73 9.21
N ASP A 36 2.97 -10.57 9.76
CA ASP A 36 1.69 -10.12 10.31
C ASP A 36 1.86 -9.05 11.39
N ASP A 37 2.90 -9.16 12.21
CA ASP A 37 3.14 -8.22 13.30
C ASP A 37 3.59 -6.84 12.83
N GLN A 38 3.98 -6.71 11.55
CA GLN A 38 4.37 -5.43 10.96
C GLN A 38 3.27 -4.83 10.07
N GLN A 39 2.21 -5.57 9.82
CA GLN A 39 1.13 -5.11 8.95
C GLN A 39 0.44 -3.86 9.50
N ALA A 40 0.13 -3.85 10.79
CA ALA A 40 -0.56 -2.72 11.39
C ALA A 40 0.24 -1.41 11.27
N ALA A 41 1.54 -1.48 11.49
CA ALA A 41 2.41 -0.33 11.35
C ALA A 41 2.47 0.15 9.90
N PHE A 42 2.53 -0.78 8.96
CA PHE A 42 2.51 -0.46 7.53
C PHE A 42 1.19 0.23 7.14
N HIS A 43 0.06 -0.30 7.61
CA HIS A 43 -1.25 0.28 7.30
C HIS A 43 -1.36 1.72 7.82
N SER A 44 -0.87 1.97 9.03
CA SER A 44 -0.89 3.31 9.61
C SER A 44 -0.03 4.28 8.82
N LYS A 45 1.17 3.86 8.42
CA LYS A 45 2.06 4.69 7.60
C LYS A 45 1.46 4.97 6.23
N ALA A 46 0.85 3.96 5.62
CA ALA A 46 0.22 4.11 4.31
C ALA A 46 -0.95 5.08 4.39
N GLN A 47 -1.77 4.99 5.42
CA GLN A 47 -2.88 5.90 5.62
C GLN A 47 -2.39 7.34 5.81
N ALA A 48 -1.33 7.52 6.59
CA ALA A 48 -0.76 8.84 6.83
C ALA A 48 -0.20 9.47 5.55
N ASN A 49 0.17 8.63 4.57
CA ASN A 49 0.72 9.09 3.29
C ASN A 49 -0.27 8.91 2.14
N PHE A 50 -1.56 8.78 2.46
CA PHE A 50 -2.60 8.48 1.48
C PHE A 50 -2.57 9.44 0.28
N GLU A 51 -2.51 10.73 0.55
CA GLU A 51 -2.55 11.74 -0.52
C GLU A 51 -1.36 11.59 -1.45
N ALA A 52 -0.16 11.45 -0.89
CA ALA A 52 1.04 11.27 -1.70
C ALA A 52 0.98 9.98 -2.53
N LEU A 53 0.47 8.90 -1.93
CA LEU A 53 0.39 7.61 -2.62
C LEU A 53 -0.63 7.62 -3.75
N THR A 54 -1.75 8.33 -3.58
CA THR A 54 -2.84 8.30 -4.56
C THR A 54 -2.68 9.34 -5.66
N THR A 55 -1.82 10.34 -5.47
CA THR A 55 -1.58 11.37 -6.49
C THR A 55 -0.32 11.12 -7.31
N SER A 56 0.50 10.14 -6.92
CA SER A 56 1.73 9.78 -7.63
C SER A 56 1.44 8.91 -8.84
N ASP A 57 2.36 8.92 -9.82
CA ASP A 57 2.28 7.94 -10.88
C ASP A 57 2.61 6.55 -10.32
N GLN A 58 2.38 5.51 -11.13
CA GLN A 58 2.50 4.14 -10.66
C GLN A 58 3.92 3.79 -10.24
N ASP A 59 4.92 4.23 -10.99
CA ASP A 59 6.32 3.94 -10.66
C ASP A 59 6.72 4.58 -9.33
N THR A 60 6.34 5.83 -9.12
CA THR A 60 6.58 6.54 -7.87
C THR A 60 5.83 5.89 -6.72
N GLN A 61 4.59 5.48 -6.97
CA GLN A 61 3.76 4.81 -5.97
C GLN A 61 4.43 3.52 -5.48
N VAL A 62 4.95 2.71 -6.40
CA VAL A 62 5.65 1.47 -6.06
C VAL A 62 6.85 1.77 -5.16
N GLN A 63 7.64 2.78 -5.51
CA GLN A 63 8.81 3.16 -4.72
C GLN A 63 8.41 3.64 -3.34
N GLN A 64 7.36 4.46 -3.25
CA GLN A 64 6.88 4.98 -1.97
C GLN A 64 6.36 3.87 -1.06
N VAL A 65 5.62 2.92 -1.62
CA VAL A 65 5.08 1.80 -0.85
C VAL A 65 6.21 0.96 -0.29
N ARG A 66 7.25 0.69 -1.09
CA ARG A 66 8.40 -0.07 -0.63
C ARG A 66 9.14 0.67 0.50
N ALA A 67 9.26 1.98 0.38
CA ALA A 67 9.91 2.78 1.41
C ALA A 67 9.14 2.73 2.73
N LEU A 68 7.81 2.72 2.67
CA LEU A 68 6.98 2.63 3.87
C LEU A 68 7.08 1.27 4.55
N ALA A 69 7.39 0.22 3.79
CA ALA A 69 7.52 -1.14 4.31
C ALA A 69 8.87 -1.36 5.02
N HIS A 70 9.82 -0.52 4.78
CA HIS A 70 11.17 -0.63 5.35
C HIS A 70 11.54 0.66 6.10
#